data_05b6298bdff1d486aadd96eccce43a61
#
_entry.id   05b6298bdff1d486aadd96eccce43a61
#
_cell.length_a   1.000
_cell.length_b   1.000
_cell.length_c   1.000
_cell.angle_alpha   90.00
_cell.angle_beta   90.00
_cell.angle_gamma   90.00
#
_symmetry.space_group_name_H-M   'P 1'
#
loop_
_entity.id
_entity.type
_entity.pdbx_description
1 polymer ?
#
loop_
_entity_poly.entity_id
_entity_poly.type
_entity_poly.pdbx_seq_one_letter_code
_entity_poly.pdbx_strand_id
1 'polypeptide(L)'
;MWFEQTTGRSYYANGEYRLALKEFWHVTMHADHMQQDLYDYYSYSMRRFTLQAFEDMFEFSDKTIWQNRTVARTAVSLIRLDHRVNKVRDEELAKIEPLIAEWNESVEYIELQEKLSKAEDEDEYKNDDDPKGFKLYKSLVSAELSS
;
A
#
# COMPACT_ATOMS: atom_id res chain seq x y z
N MET A 1 -2.69 -7.06 7.59
CA MET A 1 -3.17 -5.76 8.17
C MET A 1 -2.54 -5.37 9.50
N TRP A 2 -2.76 -6.10 10.61
CA TRP A 2 -2.25 -5.68 11.94
C TRP A 2 -0.72 -5.68 12.01
N PHE A 3 -0.07 -6.61 11.34
CA PHE A 3 1.39 -6.72 11.27
C PHE A 3 1.98 -5.51 10.55
N GLU A 4 1.55 -5.24 9.35
CA GLU A 4 1.98 -4.10 8.54
C GLU A 4 1.73 -2.77 9.26
N GLN A 5 0.58 -2.62 9.91
CA GLN A 5 0.28 -1.43 10.71
C GLN A 5 1.25 -1.25 11.89
N THR A 6 1.63 -2.35 12.55
CA THR A 6 2.57 -2.30 13.68
C THR A 6 3.99 -2.03 13.20
N THR A 7 4.41 -2.69 12.11
CA THR A 7 5.71 -2.49 11.47
C THR A 7 5.87 -1.06 10.97
N GLY A 8 4.86 -0.53 10.28
CA GLY A 8 4.84 0.86 9.81
C GLY A 8 4.97 1.87 10.95
N ARG A 9 4.32 1.63 12.10
CA ARG A 9 4.48 2.48 13.27
C ARG A 9 5.89 2.41 13.87
N SER A 10 6.53 1.24 13.85
CA SER A 10 7.91 1.08 14.29
C SER A 10 8.87 1.87 13.39
N TYR A 11 8.73 1.76 12.08
CA TYR A 11 9.52 2.54 11.12
C TYR A 11 9.30 4.05 11.29
N TYR A 12 8.04 4.47 11.50
CA TYR A 12 7.75 5.88 11.76
C TYR A 12 8.45 6.40 13.03
N ALA A 13 8.46 5.61 14.11
CA ALA A 13 9.13 5.97 15.37
C ALA A 13 10.66 6.07 15.20
N ASN A 14 11.24 5.26 14.32
CA ASN A 14 12.67 5.28 13.99
C ASN A 14 13.04 6.39 12.98
N GLY A 15 12.07 7.13 12.43
CA GLY A 15 12.31 8.16 11.42
C GLY A 15 12.46 7.63 9.99
N GLU A 16 12.19 6.35 9.77
CA GLU A 16 12.24 5.69 8.46
C GLU A 16 10.92 5.87 7.71
N TYR A 17 10.62 7.12 7.32
CA TYR A 17 9.31 7.51 6.80
C TYR A 17 8.94 6.79 5.51
N ARG A 18 9.91 6.50 4.63
CA ARG A 18 9.70 5.77 3.38
C ARG A 18 9.15 4.36 3.63
N LEU A 19 9.82 3.60 4.52
CA LEU A 19 9.38 2.25 4.86
C LEU A 19 8.05 2.27 5.63
N ALA A 20 7.86 3.24 6.52
CA ALA A 20 6.59 3.43 7.21
C ALA A 20 5.43 3.67 6.23
N LEU A 21 5.63 4.50 5.20
CA LEU A 21 4.63 4.77 4.17
C LEU A 21 4.28 3.50 3.39
N LYS A 22 5.29 2.70 3.00
CA LYS A 22 5.09 1.44 2.26
C LYS A 22 4.25 0.44 3.07
N GLU A 23 4.56 0.26 4.33
CA GLU A 23 3.78 -0.64 5.21
C GLU A 23 2.34 -0.14 5.40
N PHE A 24 2.12 1.15 5.58
CA PHE A 24 0.76 1.70 5.67
C PHE A 24 0.00 1.57 4.35
N TRP A 25 0.68 1.70 3.21
CA TRP A 25 0.11 1.44 1.89
C TRP A 25 -0.37 -0.01 1.76
N HIS A 26 0.41 -0.99 2.22
CA HIS A 26 -0.01 -2.39 2.21
C HIS A 26 -1.30 -2.61 3.00
N VAL A 27 -1.52 -1.90 4.10
CA VAL A 27 -2.79 -2.00 4.84
C VAL A 27 -3.97 -1.51 3.99
N THR A 28 -3.80 -0.45 3.19
CA THR A 28 -4.88 0.02 2.29
C THR A 28 -5.13 -0.96 1.16
N MET A 29 -4.08 -1.55 0.59
CA MET A 29 -4.20 -2.57 -0.46
C MET A 29 -4.99 -3.81 -0.01
N HIS A 30 -4.89 -4.21 1.27
CA HIS A 30 -5.72 -5.29 1.78
C HIS A 30 -7.23 -5.00 1.69
N ALA A 31 -7.64 -3.75 1.84
CA ALA A 31 -9.05 -3.36 1.68
C ALA A 31 -9.49 -3.46 0.22
N ASP A 32 -8.64 -3.03 -0.72
CA ASP A 32 -8.91 -3.12 -2.15
C ASP A 32 -8.97 -4.58 -2.62
N HIS A 33 -8.03 -5.43 -2.21
CA HIS A 33 -8.05 -6.85 -2.51
C HIS A 33 -9.32 -7.53 -1.99
N MET A 34 -9.75 -7.21 -0.79
CA MET A 34 -10.99 -7.76 -0.23
C MET A 34 -12.22 -7.37 -1.05
N GLN A 35 -12.27 -6.17 -1.62
CA GLN A 35 -13.32 -5.76 -2.53
C GLN A 35 -13.31 -6.56 -3.83
N GLN A 36 -12.14 -6.81 -4.39
CA GLN A 36 -11.99 -7.59 -5.62
C GLN A 36 -12.37 -9.05 -5.41
N ASP A 37 -11.89 -9.67 -4.34
CA ASP A 37 -12.27 -11.04 -3.95
C ASP A 37 -13.80 -11.18 -3.80
N LEU A 38 -14.47 -10.11 -3.38
CA LEU A 38 -15.91 -10.09 -3.27
C LEU A 38 -16.61 -10.24 -4.64
N TYR A 39 -16.09 -9.62 -5.70
CA TYR A 39 -16.63 -9.78 -7.06
C TYR A 39 -16.43 -11.19 -7.60
N ASP A 40 -15.29 -11.80 -7.36
CA ASP A 40 -15.02 -13.20 -7.75
C ASP A 40 -15.93 -14.17 -7.00
N TYR A 41 -16.16 -13.92 -5.72
CA TYR A 41 -17.10 -14.70 -4.91
C TYR A 41 -18.55 -14.59 -5.39
N TYR A 42 -18.95 -13.46 -5.96
CA TYR A 42 -20.27 -13.30 -6.57
C TYR A 42 -20.53 -14.33 -7.68
N SER A 43 -19.63 -14.49 -8.62
CA SER A 43 -19.79 -15.47 -9.70
C SER A 43 -19.78 -16.92 -9.23
N TYR A 44 -19.04 -17.20 -8.15
CA TYR A 44 -19.07 -18.51 -7.49
C TYR A 44 -20.40 -18.75 -6.76
N SER A 45 -20.91 -17.77 -6.03
CA SER A 45 -22.17 -17.85 -5.27
C SER A 45 -23.38 -18.07 -6.18
N MET A 46 -23.41 -17.43 -7.35
CA MET A 46 -24.44 -17.64 -8.35
C MET A 46 -24.50 -19.09 -8.86
N ARG A 47 -23.34 -19.71 -9.07
CA ARG A 47 -23.25 -21.12 -9.48
C ARG A 47 -23.68 -22.11 -8.40
N ARG A 48 -23.50 -21.76 -7.14
CA ARG A 48 -23.77 -22.63 -5.98
C ARG A 48 -25.09 -22.34 -5.29
N PHE A 49 -25.88 -21.36 -5.76
CA PHE A 49 -27.12 -20.91 -5.11
C PHE A 49 -26.93 -20.45 -3.65
N THR A 50 -25.80 -19.88 -3.32
CA THR A 50 -25.47 -19.39 -1.97
C THR A 50 -25.58 -17.86 -1.88
N LEU A 51 -26.62 -17.28 -2.50
CA LEU A 51 -26.84 -15.84 -2.60
C LEU A 51 -26.94 -15.14 -1.24
N GLN A 52 -27.58 -15.77 -0.26
CA GLN A 52 -27.71 -15.19 1.08
C GLN A 52 -26.34 -15.05 1.76
N ALA A 53 -25.47 -16.06 1.65
CA ALA A 53 -24.11 -15.96 2.18
C ALA A 53 -23.29 -14.86 1.49
N PHE A 54 -23.54 -14.61 0.20
CA PHE A 54 -22.94 -13.50 -0.50
C PHE A 54 -23.47 -12.15 -0.01
N GLU A 55 -24.78 -12.01 0.18
CA GLU A 55 -25.40 -10.78 0.69
C GLU A 55 -24.87 -10.43 2.09
N ASP A 56 -24.81 -11.42 2.99
CA ASP A 56 -24.26 -11.28 4.33
C ASP A 56 -22.78 -10.83 4.29
N MET A 57 -21.99 -11.40 3.39
CA MET A 57 -20.58 -11.05 3.23
C MET A 57 -20.40 -9.67 2.60
N PHE A 58 -21.26 -9.29 1.66
CA PHE A 58 -21.27 -7.97 1.06
C PHE A 58 -21.61 -6.89 2.09
N GLU A 59 -22.68 -7.11 2.89
CA GLU A 59 -23.06 -6.19 3.96
C GLU A 59 -21.98 -6.09 5.05
N PHE A 60 -21.33 -7.19 5.38
CA PHE A 60 -20.19 -7.22 6.30
C PHE A 60 -18.99 -6.43 5.73
N SER A 61 -18.65 -6.63 4.47
CA SER A 61 -17.55 -5.98 3.79
C SER A 61 -17.76 -4.45 3.75
N ASP A 62 -18.92 -4.00 3.30
CA ASP A 62 -19.24 -2.59 3.16
C ASP A 62 -19.16 -1.85 4.51
N LYS A 63 -19.69 -2.45 5.57
CA LYS A 63 -19.67 -1.86 6.90
C LYS A 63 -18.33 -2.03 7.63
N THR A 64 -17.70 -3.19 7.49
CA THR A 64 -16.61 -3.60 8.38
C THR A 64 -15.24 -3.14 7.90
N ILE A 65 -15.01 -3.02 6.58
CA ILE A 65 -13.72 -2.53 6.06
C ILE A 65 -13.44 -1.13 6.57
N TRP A 66 -14.41 -0.22 6.43
CA TRP A 66 -14.26 1.18 6.85
C TRP A 66 -14.35 1.38 8.36
N GLN A 67 -15.03 0.47 9.08
CA GLN A 67 -15.11 0.46 10.53
C GLN A 67 -13.97 -0.32 11.19
N ASN A 68 -13.11 -0.97 10.40
CA ASN A 68 -12.00 -1.74 10.93
C ASN A 68 -11.04 -0.81 11.67
N ARG A 69 -10.80 -1.13 12.95
CA ARG A 69 -9.93 -0.36 13.83
C ARG A 69 -8.50 -0.22 13.29
N THR A 70 -8.01 -1.24 12.57
CA THR A 70 -6.68 -1.22 11.97
C THR A 70 -6.63 -0.23 10.82
N VAL A 71 -7.61 -0.23 9.92
CA VAL A 71 -7.71 0.72 8.79
C VAL A 71 -7.81 2.15 9.32
N ALA A 72 -8.70 2.41 10.29
CA ALA A 72 -8.83 3.74 10.88
C ALA A 72 -7.55 4.24 11.54
N ARG A 73 -6.84 3.37 12.26
CA ARG A 73 -5.53 3.70 12.86
C ARG A 73 -4.45 3.96 11.81
N THR A 74 -4.49 3.23 10.71
CA THR A 74 -3.56 3.43 9.59
C THR A 74 -3.81 4.77 8.92
N ALA A 75 -5.06 5.13 8.67
CA ALA A 75 -5.41 6.45 8.12
C ALA A 75 -4.87 7.60 9.00
N VAL A 76 -5.05 7.52 10.31
CA VAL A 76 -4.47 8.50 11.25
C VAL A 76 -2.94 8.50 11.19
N SER A 77 -2.30 7.34 11.03
CA SER A 77 -0.85 7.24 10.93
C SER A 77 -0.33 7.84 9.62
N LEU A 78 -1.04 7.66 8.50
CA LEU A 78 -0.74 8.29 7.21
C LEU A 78 -0.81 9.81 7.29
N ILE A 79 -1.86 10.36 7.89
CA ILE A 79 -2.01 11.83 8.07
C ILE A 79 -0.85 12.39 8.91
N ARG A 80 -0.46 11.69 9.98
CA ARG A 80 0.68 12.09 10.82
C ARG A 80 2.00 12.01 10.08
N LEU A 81 2.19 10.98 9.27
CA LEU A 81 3.38 10.81 8.45
C LEU A 81 3.47 11.93 7.41
N ASP A 82 2.41 12.19 6.67
CA ASP A 82 2.35 13.27 5.70
C ASP A 82 2.68 14.62 6.34
N HIS A 83 2.04 14.95 7.46
CA HIS A 83 2.31 16.19 8.18
C HIS A 83 3.78 16.26 8.67
N ARG A 84 4.38 15.14 9.06
CA ARG A 84 5.78 15.12 9.50
C ARG A 84 6.73 15.28 8.34
N VAL A 85 6.50 14.58 7.24
CA VAL A 85 7.32 14.67 6.02
C VAL A 85 7.27 16.08 5.45
N ASN A 86 6.10 16.71 5.41
CA ASN A 86 5.95 18.08 4.93
C ASN A 86 6.77 19.12 5.74
N LYS A 87 7.03 18.84 7.03
CA LYS A 87 7.89 19.72 7.85
C LYS A 87 9.39 19.61 7.56
N VAL A 88 9.82 18.47 7.03
CA VAL A 88 11.24 18.17 6.77
C VAL A 88 11.48 17.85 5.29
N ARG A 89 10.62 18.36 4.42
CA ARG A 89 10.52 18.04 3.01
C ARG A 89 11.85 18.15 2.27
N ASP A 90 12.52 19.29 2.39
CA ASP A 90 13.77 19.56 1.68
C ASP A 90 14.89 18.61 2.12
N GLU A 91 14.92 18.29 3.41
CA GLU A 91 15.87 17.32 3.96
C GLU A 91 15.61 15.91 3.46
N GLU A 92 14.33 15.52 3.36
CA GLU A 92 13.94 14.20 2.88
C GLU A 92 14.15 14.06 1.36
N LEU A 93 13.93 15.11 0.57
CA LEU A 93 14.27 15.14 -0.86
C LEU A 93 15.77 14.92 -1.06
N ALA A 94 16.60 15.65 -0.34
CA ALA A 94 18.06 15.52 -0.43
C ALA A 94 18.56 14.13 -0.03
N LYS A 95 17.87 13.44 0.87
CA LYS A 95 18.21 12.06 1.28
C LYS A 95 17.76 11.01 0.27
N ILE A 96 16.58 11.19 -0.33
CA ILE A 96 15.99 10.15 -1.18
C ILE A 96 16.60 10.10 -2.57
N GLU A 97 17.02 11.24 -3.13
CA GLU A 97 17.61 11.30 -4.48
C GLU A 97 18.82 10.36 -4.66
N PRO A 98 19.84 10.39 -3.78
CA PRO A 98 20.97 9.48 -3.91
C PRO A 98 20.58 8.00 -3.69
N LEU A 99 19.61 7.73 -2.79
CA LEU A 99 19.14 6.37 -2.55
C LEU A 99 18.37 5.79 -3.75
N ILE A 100 17.62 6.63 -4.48
CA ILE A 100 16.95 6.22 -5.72
C ILE A 100 17.99 5.92 -6.80
N ALA A 101 19.03 6.73 -6.92
CA ALA A 101 20.10 6.48 -7.89
C ALA A 101 20.80 5.16 -7.60
N GLU A 102 21.20 4.91 -6.36
CA GLU A 102 21.80 3.65 -5.91
C GLU A 102 20.87 2.45 -6.15
N TRP A 103 19.58 2.59 -5.86
CA TRP A 103 18.59 1.55 -6.09
C TRP A 103 18.45 1.21 -7.57
N ASN A 104 18.38 2.20 -8.44
CA ASN A 104 18.25 2.00 -9.89
C ASN A 104 19.47 1.30 -10.52
N GLU A 105 20.66 1.44 -9.91
CA GLU A 105 21.88 0.77 -10.32
C GLU A 105 22.01 -0.63 -9.70
N SER A 106 21.15 -0.99 -8.74
CA SER A 106 21.24 -2.28 -8.04
C SER A 106 20.83 -3.44 -8.94
N VAL A 107 21.47 -4.60 -8.74
CA VAL A 107 21.13 -5.85 -9.41
C VAL A 107 19.69 -6.26 -9.11
N GLU A 108 19.24 -6.04 -7.88
CA GLU A 108 17.86 -6.33 -7.44
C GLU A 108 16.82 -5.58 -8.27
N TYR A 109 17.07 -4.31 -8.61
CA TYR A 109 16.18 -3.53 -9.45
C TYR A 109 16.13 -4.01 -10.89
N ILE A 110 17.30 -4.39 -11.45
CA ILE A 110 17.38 -4.93 -12.81
C ILE A 110 16.62 -6.27 -12.90
N GLU A 111 16.82 -7.17 -11.94
CA GLU A 111 16.08 -8.44 -11.87
C GLU A 111 14.57 -8.23 -11.70
N LEU A 112 14.16 -7.22 -10.92
CA LEU A 112 12.76 -6.85 -10.77
C LEU A 112 12.16 -6.40 -12.11
N GLN A 113 12.84 -5.51 -12.84
CA GLN A 113 12.38 -5.04 -14.15
C GLN A 113 12.26 -6.20 -15.16
N GLU A 114 13.19 -7.14 -15.15
CA GLU A 114 13.11 -8.34 -16.00
C GLU A 114 11.91 -9.22 -15.65
N LYS A 115 11.61 -9.38 -14.37
CA LYS A 115 10.42 -10.13 -13.91
C LYS A 115 9.14 -9.45 -14.34
N LEU A 116 9.04 -8.13 -14.12
CA LEU A 116 7.87 -7.33 -14.52
C LEU A 116 7.63 -7.36 -16.03
N SER A 117 8.69 -7.32 -16.84
CA SER A 117 8.57 -7.38 -18.30
C SER A 117 8.13 -8.76 -18.84
N LYS A 118 8.29 -9.81 -18.05
CA LYS A 118 7.90 -11.19 -18.39
C LYS A 118 6.57 -11.61 -17.77
N ALA A 119 6.04 -10.80 -16.84
CA ALA A 119 4.76 -11.09 -16.22
C ALA A 119 3.62 -10.80 -17.22
N GLU A 120 2.71 -11.75 -17.39
CA GLU A 120 1.48 -11.55 -18.12
C GLU A 120 0.51 -10.73 -17.23
N ASP A 121 -0.41 -9.99 -17.85
CA ASP A 121 -1.35 -9.04 -17.19
C ASP A 121 -2.17 -9.65 -16.03
N GLU A 122 -2.32 -10.98 -16.02
CA GLU A 122 -3.06 -11.70 -14.97
C GLU A 122 -2.37 -11.74 -13.59
N ASP A 123 -1.07 -11.42 -13.52
CA ASP A 123 -0.28 -11.48 -12.27
C ASP A 123 0.03 -10.11 -11.66
N GLU A 124 -0.70 -9.06 -12.02
CA GLU A 124 -0.52 -7.68 -11.56
C GLU A 124 -0.44 -7.57 -10.01
N TYR A 125 -1.18 -8.43 -9.30
CA TYR A 125 -1.19 -8.45 -7.82
C TYR A 125 0.02 -9.11 -7.16
N LYS A 126 0.77 -9.92 -7.91
CA LYS A 126 1.95 -10.63 -7.37
C LYS A 126 3.24 -9.85 -7.57
N ASN A 127 3.22 -8.86 -8.45
CA ASN A 127 4.39 -8.13 -8.88
C ASN A 127 4.36 -6.69 -8.34
N ASP A 128 4.86 -6.51 -7.12
CA ASP A 128 5.08 -5.16 -6.56
C ASP A 128 6.20 -4.45 -7.33
N ASP A 129 5.87 -3.43 -8.09
CA ASP A 129 6.80 -2.64 -8.91
C ASP A 129 7.63 -1.65 -8.08
N ASP A 130 7.31 -1.49 -6.79
CA ASP A 130 8.01 -0.61 -5.85
C ASP A 130 8.20 -1.26 -4.46
N PRO A 131 8.93 -2.41 -4.37
CA PRO A 131 9.03 -3.18 -3.13
C PRO A 131 9.69 -2.39 -1.99
N LYS A 132 10.54 -1.42 -2.31
CA LYS A 132 11.21 -0.56 -1.31
C LYS A 132 10.49 0.79 -1.07
N GLY A 133 9.40 1.08 -1.77
CA GLY A 133 8.58 2.27 -1.59
C GLY A 133 9.23 3.58 -2.05
N PHE A 134 10.18 3.52 -2.99
CA PHE A 134 10.85 4.72 -3.49
C PHE A 134 9.95 5.60 -4.36
N LYS A 135 9.19 4.98 -5.28
CA LYS A 135 8.26 5.70 -6.16
C LYS A 135 7.15 6.35 -5.36
N LEU A 136 6.54 5.58 -4.45
CA LEU A 136 5.46 6.03 -3.59
C LEU A 136 5.92 7.20 -2.69
N TYR A 137 7.09 7.08 -2.07
CA TYR A 137 7.61 8.12 -1.20
C TYR A 137 8.01 9.38 -1.95
N LYS A 138 8.63 9.25 -3.12
CA LYS A 138 8.95 10.37 -3.99
C LYS A 138 7.69 11.14 -4.40
N SER A 139 6.61 10.44 -4.75
CA SER A 139 5.34 11.08 -5.09
C SER A 139 4.75 11.87 -3.92
N LEU A 140 4.83 11.33 -2.69
CA LEU A 140 4.37 12.03 -1.49
C LEU A 140 5.18 13.30 -1.23
N VAL A 141 6.52 13.22 -1.29
CA VAL A 141 7.41 14.34 -0.98
C VAL A 141 7.36 15.40 -2.10
N SER A 142 7.14 15.01 -3.36
CA SER A 142 7.03 15.93 -4.49
C SER A 142 5.63 16.54 -4.66
N ALA A 143 4.60 15.97 -4.03
CA ALA A 143 3.26 16.52 -4.10
C ALA A 143 3.24 17.93 -3.48
N GLU A 144 2.94 18.94 -4.30
CA GLU A 144 2.64 20.28 -3.78
C GLU A 144 1.32 20.19 -3.03
N LEU A 145 1.31 20.70 -1.81
CA LEU A 145 0.06 20.97 -1.11
C LEU A 145 -0.72 21.94 -1.98
N SER A 146 -1.71 21.47 -2.71
CA SER A 146 -2.70 22.34 -3.34
C SER A 146 -3.37 23.13 -2.23
N SER A 147 -2.90 24.36 -2.09
CA SER A 147 -3.43 25.39 -1.20
C SER A 147 -4.87 25.74 -1.50
#